data_8c800a5e3768a084fe8d06c9065bb9a0
#
_entry.id   8c800a5e3768a084fe8d06c9065bb9a0
#
_cell.length_a   1.000
_cell.length_b   1.000
_cell.length_c   1.000
_cell.angle_alpha   90.00
_cell.angle_beta   90.00
_cell.angle_gamma   90.00
#
_symmetry.space_group_name_H-M   'P 1'
#
loop_
_entity.id
_entity.type
_entity.pdbx_description
1 polymer ?
#
loop_
_entity_poly.entity_id
_entity_poly.type
_entity_poly.pdbx_seq_one_letter_code
_entity_poly.pdbx_strand_id
1 'polypeptide(L)'
;GEVVARSLTIFHAGRVFDWLKSAGEVTIFEPAHKRFVIFNGRKMIKTTIDFKEIDRMLASARDETSNHAERLLSRNDRDAQNIATSLQFQLNPKFEHSFKQNSLILDLDSPKLEYHVNCGTTPIPEAVEAYMEYADWTAKLNHVMHPRSLYPAPRMKLNERLRQHKVLPVKVQLRVDFDQPLHLQ
;
A
#
# COMPACT_ATOMS: atom_id res chain seq x y z
N GLY A 1 -11.88 -17.28 4.62
CA GLY A 1 -11.85 -16.01 5.38
C GLY A 1 -13.08 -15.20 5.10
N GLU A 2 -13.51 -14.38 6.03
CA GLU A 2 -14.66 -13.48 5.86
C GLU A 2 -14.30 -12.33 4.94
N VAL A 3 -15.25 -11.92 4.08
CA VAL A 3 -15.07 -10.76 3.20
C VAL A 3 -15.36 -9.49 3.99
N VAL A 4 -14.32 -8.71 4.28
CA VAL A 4 -14.43 -7.47 5.06
C VAL A 4 -14.96 -6.31 4.23
N ALA A 5 -14.53 -6.19 2.97
CA ALA A 5 -14.96 -5.15 2.06
C ALA A 5 -14.89 -5.61 0.60
N ARG A 6 -15.69 -4.97 -0.26
CA ARG A 6 -15.63 -5.12 -1.72
C ARG A 6 -15.65 -3.76 -2.36
N SER A 7 -14.72 -3.53 -3.28
CA SER A 7 -14.73 -2.34 -4.13
C SER A 7 -14.79 -2.72 -5.60
N LEU A 8 -15.17 -1.76 -6.43
CA LEU A 8 -15.11 -1.85 -7.89
C LEU A 8 -14.18 -0.77 -8.38
N THR A 9 -13.06 -1.19 -9.01
CA THR A 9 -12.07 -0.27 -9.57
C THR A 9 -12.18 -0.26 -11.09
N ILE A 10 -12.35 0.93 -11.67
CA ILE A 10 -12.53 1.14 -13.11
C ILE A 10 -11.44 2.09 -13.61
N PHE A 11 -10.69 1.65 -14.61
CA PHE A 11 -9.70 2.47 -15.33
C PHE A 11 -10.37 3.02 -16.59
N HIS A 12 -10.48 4.34 -16.70
CA HIS A 12 -11.13 4.98 -17.84
C HIS A 12 -10.55 6.37 -18.11
N ALA A 13 -10.21 6.63 -19.37
CA ALA A 13 -9.77 7.95 -19.86
C ALA A 13 -8.67 8.61 -19.00
N GLY A 14 -7.64 7.84 -18.63
CA GLY A 14 -6.52 8.34 -17.82
C GLY A 14 -6.85 8.62 -16.36
N ARG A 15 -7.98 8.12 -15.85
CA ARG A 15 -8.41 8.20 -14.47
C ARG A 15 -8.71 6.82 -13.91
N VAL A 16 -8.70 6.70 -12.60
CA VAL A 16 -9.17 5.48 -11.92
C VAL A 16 -10.28 5.86 -10.96
N PHE A 17 -11.37 5.13 -11.03
CA PHE A 17 -12.54 5.27 -10.15
C PHE A 17 -12.60 4.04 -9.26
N ASP A 18 -12.50 4.21 -7.95
CA ASP A 18 -12.63 3.13 -6.98
C ASP A 18 -13.86 3.36 -6.12
N TRP A 19 -14.83 2.45 -6.27
CA TRP A 19 -16.11 2.56 -5.57
C TRP A 19 -16.20 1.54 -4.45
N LEU A 20 -16.17 2.02 -3.23
CA LEU A 20 -16.41 1.24 -2.02
C LEU A 20 -17.90 1.33 -1.64
N LYS A 21 -18.70 0.39 -2.15
CA LYS A 21 -20.16 0.38 -1.98
C LYS A 21 -20.58 0.39 -0.51
N SER A 22 -19.92 -0.37 0.35
CA SER A 22 -20.22 -0.47 1.79
C SER A 22 -20.10 0.86 2.52
N ALA A 23 -19.15 1.72 2.12
CA ALA A 23 -18.96 3.06 2.67
C ALA A 23 -19.78 4.15 1.94
N GLY A 24 -20.30 3.84 0.74
CA GLY A 24 -20.92 4.85 -0.13
C GLY A 24 -19.90 5.88 -0.62
N GLU A 25 -18.66 5.43 -0.84
CA GLU A 25 -17.53 6.29 -1.18
C GLU A 25 -16.99 5.97 -2.56
N VAL A 26 -16.63 7.01 -3.31
CA VAL A 26 -15.93 6.91 -4.58
C VAL A 26 -14.64 7.70 -4.47
N THR A 27 -13.52 7.04 -4.66
CA THR A 27 -12.21 7.67 -4.78
C THR A 27 -11.83 7.76 -6.26
N ILE A 28 -11.51 8.95 -6.73
CA ILE A 28 -11.09 9.21 -8.10
C ILE A 28 -9.60 9.58 -8.07
N PHE A 29 -8.78 8.79 -8.73
CA PHE A 29 -7.38 9.07 -8.98
C PHE A 29 -7.23 9.83 -10.30
N GLU A 30 -6.69 11.04 -10.25
CA GLU A 30 -6.46 11.92 -11.40
C GLU A 30 -4.96 12.22 -11.56
N PRO A 31 -4.15 11.32 -12.16
CA PRO A 31 -2.69 11.50 -12.26
C PRO A 31 -2.30 12.74 -13.06
N ALA A 32 -3.02 13.07 -14.13
CA ALA A 32 -2.77 14.29 -14.91
C ALA A 32 -2.92 15.58 -14.10
N HIS A 33 -3.81 15.57 -13.08
CA HIS A 33 -4.01 16.68 -12.16
C HIS A 33 -3.24 16.52 -10.84
N LYS A 34 -2.49 15.41 -10.67
CA LYS A 34 -1.71 15.07 -9.48
C LYS A 34 -2.52 15.13 -8.18
N ARG A 35 -3.71 14.54 -8.18
CA ARG A 35 -4.62 14.57 -7.04
C ARG A 35 -5.53 13.35 -6.94
N PHE A 36 -6.09 13.18 -5.75
CA PHE A 36 -7.28 12.38 -5.53
C PHE A 36 -8.50 13.27 -5.28
N VAL A 37 -9.66 12.81 -5.72
CA VAL A 37 -10.96 13.38 -5.38
C VAL A 37 -11.79 12.29 -4.72
N ILE A 38 -12.22 12.52 -3.48
CA ILE A 38 -12.97 11.56 -2.68
C ILE A 38 -14.38 12.09 -2.48
N PHE A 39 -15.37 11.32 -2.91
CA PHE A 39 -16.78 11.60 -2.67
C PHE A 39 -17.33 10.62 -1.65
N ASN A 40 -17.92 11.14 -0.59
CA ASN A 40 -18.73 10.36 0.33
C ASN A 40 -20.21 10.70 0.10
N GLY A 41 -20.91 9.81 -0.59
CA GLY A 41 -22.32 10.03 -0.96
C GLY A 41 -23.27 10.03 0.22
N ARG A 42 -22.93 9.36 1.33
CA ARG A 42 -23.76 9.36 2.53
C ARG A 42 -23.69 10.69 3.29
N LYS A 43 -22.51 11.31 3.30
CA LYS A 43 -22.26 12.57 3.99
C LYS A 43 -22.39 13.78 3.06
N MET A 44 -22.57 13.56 1.76
CA MET A 44 -22.57 14.58 0.71
C MET A 44 -21.32 15.48 0.77
N ILE A 45 -20.17 14.87 1.03
CA ILE A 45 -18.87 15.56 1.15
C ILE A 45 -17.99 15.19 -0.04
N LYS A 46 -17.34 16.20 -0.59
CA LYS A 46 -16.26 16.08 -1.56
C LYS A 46 -14.97 16.60 -0.95
N THR A 47 -13.92 15.81 -0.99
CA THR A 47 -12.57 16.18 -0.56
C THR A 47 -11.60 16.04 -1.72
N THR A 48 -10.68 16.99 -1.87
CA THR A 48 -9.58 16.89 -2.85
C THR A 48 -8.27 16.90 -2.08
N ILE A 49 -7.36 16.00 -2.43
CA ILE A 49 -6.05 15.86 -1.80
C ILE A 49 -4.98 15.82 -2.90
N ASP A 50 -4.06 16.77 -2.89
CA ASP A 50 -2.97 16.84 -3.85
C ASP A 50 -1.85 15.85 -3.50
N PHE A 51 -1.16 15.33 -4.53
CA PHE A 51 -0.02 14.42 -4.32
C PHE A 51 1.09 15.06 -3.49
N LYS A 52 1.33 16.36 -3.68
CA LYS A 52 2.31 17.10 -2.86
C LYS A 52 1.95 17.13 -1.38
N GLU A 53 0.66 17.18 -1.07
CA GLU A 53 0.19 17.15 0.31
C GLU A 53 0.39 15.76 0.92
N ILE A 54 0.05 14.71 0.17
CA ILE A 54 0.30 13.32 0.57
C ILE A 54 1.79 13.10 0.84
N ASP A 55 2.67 13.50 -0.10
CA ASP A 55 4.13 13.32 0.06
C ASP A 55 4.68 14.10 1.26
N ARG A 56 4.18 15.31 1.52
CA ARG A 56 4.56 16.10 2.69
C ARG A 56 4.14 15.43 4.00
N MET A 57 2.92 14.92 4.07
CA MET A 57 2.42 14.22 5.25
C MET A 57 3.21 12.92 5.50
N LEU A 58 3.53 12.18 4.44
CA LEU A 58 4.37 10.97 4.54
C LEU A 58 5.80 11.29 4.97
N ALA A 59 6.39 12.38 4.50
CA ALA A 59 7.72 12.79 4.94
C ALA A 59 7.74 13.08 6.44
N SER A 60 6.75 13.86 6.95
CA SER A 60 6.61 14.12 8.38
C SER A 60 6.42 12.83 9.18
N ALA A 61 5.51 11.95 8.74
CA ALA A 61 5.28 10.66 9.40
C ALA A 61 6.54 9.77 9.40
N ARG A 62 7.34 9.81 8.32
CA ARG A 62 8.60 9.09 8.24
C ARG A 62 9.60 9.57 9.28
N ASP A 63 9.78 10.89 9.39
CA ASP A 63 10.73 11.50 10.34
C ASP A 63 10.29 11.20 11.78
N GLU A 64 9.00 11.35 12.08
CA GLU A 64 8.47 11.02 13.41
C GLU A 64 8.66 9.54 13.77
N THR A 65 8.39 8.64 12.80
CA THR A 65 8.55 7.19 12.98
C THR A 65 10.02 6.82 13.15
N SER A 66 10.94 7.42 12.38
CA SER A 66 12.38 7.21 12.51
C SER A 66 12.88 7.64 13.89
N ASN A 67 12.53 8.86 14.32
CA ASN A 67 12.88 9.39 15.63
C ASN A 67 12.30 8.54 16.77
N HIS A 68 11.10 8.00 16.58
CA HIS A 68 10.48 7.09 17.56
C HIS A 68 11.24 5.76 17.64
N ALA A 69 11.58 5.17 16.51
CA ALA A 69 12.34 3.92 16.44
C ALA A 69 13.73 4.07 17.10
N GLU A 70 14.44 5.19 16.87
CA GLU A 70 15.72 5.48 17.51
C GLU A 70 15.61 5.56 19.04
N ARG A 71 14.58 6.24 19.54
CA ARG A 71 14.30 6.31 20.99
C ARG A 71 13.99 4.94 21.61
N LEU A 72 13.27 4.07 20.86
CA LEU A 72 13.01 2.70 21.31
C LEU A 72 14.28 1.85 21.33
N LEU A 73 15.17 1.99 20.34
CA LEU A 73 16.44 1.27 20.28
C LEU A 73 17.38 1.64 21.44
N SER A 74 17.32 2.88 21.94
CA SER A 74 18.11 3.31 23.09
C SER A 74 17.67 2.71 24.41
N ARG A 75 16.51 2.05 24.46
CA ARG A 75 16.02 1.34 25.66
C ARG A 75 16.67 -0.03 25.76
N ASN A 76 17.07 -0.40 26.97
CA ASN A 76 17.56 -1.76 27.27
C ASN A 76 16.36 -2.70 27.54
N ASP A 77 15.44 -2.75 26.58
CA ASP A 77 14.19 -3.48 26.65
C ASP A 77 13.96 -4.20 25.31
N ARG A 78 13.83 -5.53 25.36
CA ARG A 78 13.68 -6.39 24.17
C ARG A 78 12.42 -6.06 23.36
N ASP A 79 11.31 -5.77 24.03
CA ASP A 79 10.04 -5.47 23.34
C ASP A 79 10.15 -4.12 22.61
N ALA A 80 10.76 -3.12 23.24
CA ALA A 80 11.04 -1.83 22.59
C ALA A 80 11.94 -1.99 21.36
N GLN A 81 12.97 -2.83 21.42
CA GLN A 81 13.86 -3.12 20.29
C GLN A 81 13.14 -3.85 19.17
N ASN A 82 12.26 -4.80 19.47
CA ASN A 82 11.45 -5.50 18.49
C ASN A 82 10.50 -4.55 17.75
N ILE A 83 9.83 -3.65 18.48
CA ILE A 83 8.97 -2.61 17.90
C ILE A 83 9.79 -1.70 16.99
N ALA A 84 10.94 -1.22 17.45
CA ALA A 84 11.83 -0.36 16.66
C ALA A 84 12.26 -1.03 15.34
N THR A 85 12.65 -2.31 15.41
CA THR A 85 13.03 -3.09 14.24
C THR A 85 11.86 -3.23 13.25
N SER A 86 10.64 -3.44 13.75
CA SER A 86 9.45 -3.51 12.93
C SER A 86 9.12 -2.18 12.26
N LEU A 87 9.29 -1.04 12.95
CA LEU A 87 9.13 0.29 12.39
C LEU A 87 10.19 0.60 11.33
N GLN A 88 11.46 0.30 11.60
CA GLN A 88 12.56 0.48 10.64
C GLN A 88 12.34 -0.36 9.37
N PHE A 89 11.87 -1.61 9.53
CA PHE A 89 11.52 -2.45 8.40
C PHE A 89 10.41 -1.82 7.55
N GLN A 90 9.36 -1.27 8.15
CA GLN A 90 8.29 -0.62 7.41
C GLN A 90 8.77 0.61 6.62
N LEU A 91 9.75 1.34 7.13
CA LEU A 91 10.33 2.51 6.44
C LEU A 91 11.29 2.12 5.31
N ASN A 92 12.05 1.03 5.47
CA ASN A 92 13.07 0.56 4.54
C ASN A 92 13.01 -0.97 4.39
N PRO A 93 11.95 -1.51 3.79
CA PRO A 93 11.76 -2.95 3.69
C PRO A 93 12.78 -3.59 2.76
N LYS A 94 13.34 -4.72 3.23
CA LYS A 94 14.20 -5.59 2.44
C LYS A 94 13.52 -6.94 2.34
N PHE A 95 13.34 -7.42 1.12
CA PHE A 95 12.74 -8.70 0.83
C PHE A 95 13.70 -9.54 -0.01
N GLU A 96 13.77 -10.82 0.30
CA GLU A 96 14.10 -11.83 -0.68
C GLU A 96 12.90 -12.01 -1.60
N HIS A 97 13.12 -12.33 -2.87
CA HIS A 97 12.00 -12.50 -3.78
C HIS A 97 12.25 -13.66 -4.76
N SER A 98 11.16 -14.31 -5.13
CA SER A 98 11.16 -15.32 -6.18
C SER A 98 9.95 -15.11 -7.11
N PHE A 99 10.13 -15.34 -8.40
CA PHE A 99 9.06 -15.33 -9.38
C PHE A 99 9.02 -16.64 -10.16
N LYS A 100 7.93 -17.38 -10.02
CA LYS A 100 7.69 -18.65 -10.72
C LYS A 100 6.90 -18.36 -12.01
N GLN A 101 7.61 -18.20 -13.12
CA GLN A 101 7.02 -17.80 -14.40
C GLN A 101 5.91 -18.74 -14.90
N ASN A 102 6.07 -20.07 -14.73
CA ASN A 102 5.07 -21.05 -15.19
C ASN A 102 3.73 -20.98 -14.44
N SER A 103 3.75 -20.62 -13.18
CA SER A 103 2.55 -20.51 -12.33
C SER A 103 2.14 -19.07 -12.07
N LEU A 104 2.91 -18.09 -12.57
CA LEU A 104 2.71 -16.67 -12.33
C LEU A 104 2.56 -16.34 -10.82
N ILE A 105 3.46 -16.90 -10.01
CA ILE A 105 3.48 -16.65 -8.57
C ILE A 105 4.71 -15.80 -8.22
N LEU A 106 4.47 -14.69 -7.53
CA LEU A 106 5.50 -13.82 -6.97
C LEU A 106 5.47 -13.91 -5.44
N ASP A 107 6.60 -14.29 -4.86
CA ASP A 107 6.81 -14.30 -3.42
C ASP A 107 7.81 -13.21 -3.04
N LEU A 108 7.49 -12.44 -1.99
CA LEU A 108 8.43 -11.55 -1.31
C LEU A 108 8.48 -11.95 0.15
N ASP A 109 9.65 -12.35 0.61
CA ASP A 109 9.85 -12.95 1.92
C ASP A 109 10.74 -12.09 2.81
N SER A 110 10.34 -11.91 4.05
CA SER A 110 11.16 -11.38 5.13
C SER A 110 10.67 -11.92 6.48
N PRO A 111 11.48 -11.85 7.55
CA PRO A 111 11.04 -12.27 8.89
C PRO A 111 9.88 -11.46 9.45
N LYS A 112 9.61 -10.27 8.90
CA LYS A 112 8.60 -9.34 9.44
C LYS A 112 7.34 -9.25 8.60
N LEU A 113 7.44 -9.54 7.30
CA LEU A 113 6.34 -9.40 6.37
C LEU A 113 6.56 -10.27 5.13
N GLU A 114 5.54 -10.99 4.72
CA GLU A 114 5.56 -11.86 3.55
C GLU A 114 4.41 -11.49 2.61
N TYR A 115 4.69 -11.43 1.32
CA TYR A 115 3.69 -11.36 0.27
C TYR A 115 3.73 -12.64 -0.56
N HIS A 116 2.57 -13.27 -0.71
CA HIS A 116 2.35 -14.32 -1.69
C HIS A 116 1.32 -13.84 -2.71
N VAL A 117 1.71 -13.75 -3.98
CA VAL A 117 0.91 -13.10 -5.01
C VAL A 117 0.68 -14.02 -6.19
N ASN A 118 -0.58 -14.36 -6.45
CA ASN A 118 -0.97 -14.94 -7.72
C ASN A 118 -1.11 -13.79 -8.73
N CYS A 119 -0.38 -13.88 -9.81
CA CYS A 119 -0.32 -12.86 -10.85
C CYS A 119 -1.10 -13.28 -12.09
N GLY A 120 -1.43 -12.32 -12.93
CA GLY A 120 -1.99 -12.51 -14.26
C GLY A 120 -1.28 -11.65 -15.29
N THR A 121 -1.36 -12.05 -16.53
CA THR A 121 -0.89 -11.26 -17.68
C THR A 121 -2.03 -10.44 -18.26
N THR A 122 -1.70 -9.37 -18.96
CA THR A 122 -2.64 -8.56 -19.72
C THR A 122 -2.14 -8.37 -21.15
N PRO A 123 -3.04 -8.39 -22.16
CA PRO A 123 -2.65 -8.06 -23.53
C PRO A 123 -2.38 -6.56 -23.73
N ILE A 124 -2.66 -5.72 -22.74
CA ILE A 124 -2.50 -4.27 -22.77
C ILE A 124 -1.31 -3.91 -21.88
N PRO A 125 -0.10 -3.69 -22.43
CA PRO A 125 1.10 -3.41 -21.63
C PRO A 125 0.97 -2.18 -20.73
N GLU A 126 0.28 -1.14 -21.22
CA GLU A 126 0.05 0.12 -20.50
C GLU A 126 -0.83 -0.07 -19.26
N ALA A 127 -1.65 -1.13 -19.22
CA ALA A 127 -2.50 -1.43 -18.08
C ALA A 127 -1.69 -1.79 -16.83
N VAL A 128 -0.52 -2.41 -16.99
CA VAL A 128 0.37 -2.73 -15.85
C VAL A 128 0.84 -1.45 -15.20
N GLU A 129 1.37 -0.50 -16.00
CA GLU A 129 1.89 0.75 -15.45
C GLU A 129 0.78 1.61 -14.83
N ALA A 130 -0.35 1.74 -15.50
CA ALA A 130 -1.50 2.47 -14.98
C ALA A 130 -2.00 1.89 -13.65
N TYR A 131 -2.06 0.55 -13.54
CA TYR A 131 -2.43 -0.10 -12.28
C TYR A 131 -1.38 0.15 -11.19
N MET A 132 -0.09 0.03 -11.51
CA MET A 132 0.97 0.19 -10.52
C MET A 132 1.10 1.65 -10.04
N GLU A 133 0.92 2.62 -10.92
CA GLU A 133 0.87 4.03 -10.53
C GLU A 133 -0.29 4.29 -9.56
N TYR A 134 -1.49 3.80 -9.90
CA TYR A 134 -2.64 3.88 -9.01
C TYR A 134 -2.39 3.17 -7.67
N ALA A 135 -1.84 1.96 -7.70
CA ALA A 135 -1.57 1.18 -6.48
C ALA A 135 -0.53 1.83 -5.57
N ASP A 136 0.50 2.47 -6.13
CA ASP A 136 1.52 3.21 -5.36
C ASP A 136 0.89 4.42 -4.66
N TRP A 137 0.13 5.23 -5.39
CA TRP A 137 -0.52 6.39 -4.82
C TRP A 137 -1.63 6.04 -3.83
N THR A 138 -2.37 4.95 -4.08
CA THR A 138 -3.38 4.45 -3.14
C THR A 138 -2.75 3.95 -1.85
N ALA A 139 -1.60 3.28 -1.90
CA ALA A 139 -0.88 2.87 -0.69
C ALA A 139 -0.44 4.08 0.14
N LYS A 140 0.04 5.15 -0.51
CA LYS A 140 0.40 6.41 0.13
C LYS A 140 -0.82 7.09 0.77
N LEU A 141 -1.91 7.25 0.00
CA LEU A 141 -3.16 7.85 0.47
C LEU A 141 -3.73 7.08 1.65
N ASN A 142 -3.73 5.74 1.58
CA ASN A 142 -4.24 4.90 2.65
C ASN A 142 -3.51 5.15 3.97
N HIS A 143 -2.19 5.26 3.96
CA HIS A 143 -1.42 5.55 5.18
C HIS A 143 -1.72 6.96 5.72
N VAL A 144 -1.88 7.96 4.85
CA VAL A 144 -2.24 9.33 5.27
C VAL A 144 -3.63 9.37 5.91
N MET A 145 -4.60 8.65 5.33
CA MET A 145 -5.97 8.58 5.85
C MET A 145 -6.07 7.69 7.11
N HIS A 146 -5.20 6.70 7.22
CA HIS A 146 -5.17 5.70 8.28
C HIS A 146 -3.74 5.53 8.83
N PRO A 147 -3.24 6.46 9.67
CA PRO A 147 -1.84 6.46 10.13
C PRO A 147 -1.41 5.22 10.93
N ARG A 148 -2.36 4.40 11.37
CA ARG A 148 -2.10 3.11 12.02
C ARG A 148 -1.95 1.94 11.05
N SER A 149 -2.19 2.15 9.76
CA SER A 149 -1.97 1.13 8.72
C SER A 149 -0.47 0.95 8.46
N LEU A 150 -0.12 -0.10 7.72
CA LEU A 150 1.25 -0.30 7.26
C LEU A 150 1.76 0.92 6.49
N TYR A 151 3.03 1.28 6.72
CA TYR A 151 3.70 2.27 5.90
C TYR A 151 3.70 1.82 4.43
N PRO A 152 3.63 2.74 3.45
CA PRO A 152 3.45 2.35 2.04
C PRO A 152 4.65 1.63 1.41
N ALA A 153 5.86 1.79 1.98
CA ALA A 153 7.09 1.27 1.37
C ALA A 153 7.08 -0.25 1.12
N PRO A 154 6.59 -1.14 2.00
CA PRO A 154 6.47 -2.57 1.71
C PRO A 154 5.60 -2.85 0.47
N ARG A 155 4.46 -2.17 0.34
CA ARG A 155 3.58 -2.33 -0.82
C ARG A 155 4.24 -1.81 -2.10
N MET A 156 4.94 -0.69 -2.04
CA MET A 156 5.66 -0.14 -3.18
C MET A 156 6.79 -1.07 -3.65
N LYS A 157 7.44 -1.80 -2.73
CA LYS A 157 8.41 -2.85 -3.10
C LYS A 157 7.76 -4.01 -3.85
N LEU A 158 6.57 -4.44 -3.43
CA LEU A 158 5.79 -5.42 -4.19
C LEU A 158 5.46 -4.89 -5.59
N ASN A 159 4.95 -3.68 -5.70
CA ASN A 159 4.58 -3.07 -6.98
C ASN A 159 5.80 -2.92 -7.92
N GLU A 160 6.98 -2.61 -7.38
CA GLU A 160 8.24 -2.58 -8.13
C GLU A 160 8.54 -3.94 -8.78
N ARG A 161 8.37 -5.04 -8.05
CA ARG A 161 8.59 -6.41 -8.58
C ARG A 161 7.53 -6.80 -9.61
N LEU A 162 6.27 -6.46 -9.38
CA LEU A 162 5.19 -6.69 -10.35
C LEU A 162 5.45 -5.96 -11.67
N ARG A 163 5.94 -4.70 -11.64
CA ARG A 163 6.38 -3.96 -12.83
C ARG A 163 7.51 -4.68 -13.58
N GLN A 164 8.53 -5.12 -12.85
CA GLN A 164 9.69 -5.81 -13.44
C GLN A 164 9.27 -7.06 -14.23
N HIS A 165 8.29 -7.79 -13.71
CA HIS A 165 7.77 -9.00 -14.36
C HIS A 165 6.61 -8.71 -15.34
N LYS A 166 6.15 -7.45 -15.46
CA LYS A 166 5.05 -7.02 -16.33
C LYS A 166 3.76 -7.81 -16.08
N VAL A 167 3.42 -8.04 -14.82
CA VAL A 167 2.24 -8.79 -14.39
C VAL A 167 1.36 -7.96 -13.47
N LEU A 168 0.06 -8.33 -13.42
CA LEU A 168 -0.92 -7.74 -12.50
C LEU A 168 -1.19 -8.70 -11.33
N PRO A 169 -1.40 -8.20 -10.10
CA PRO A 169 -1.81 -9.05 -9.00
C PRO A 169 -3.28 -9.43 -9.14
N VAL A 170 -3.57 -10.73 -9.14
CA VAL A 170 -4.94 -11.28 -9.12
C VAL A 170 -5.37 -11.56 -7.69
N LYS A 171 -4.46 -12.08 -6.89
CA LYS A 171 -4.68 -12.32 -5.46
C LYS A 171 -3.41 -12.00 -4.70
N VAL A 172 -3.54 -11.18 -3.69
CA VAL A 172 -2.44 -10.84 -2.77
C VAL A 172 -2.76 -11.41 -1.40
N GLN A 173 -1.88 -12.23 -0.88
CA GLN A 173 -1.90 -12.68 0.50
C GLN A 173 -0.76 -11.98 1.23
N LEU A 174 -1.07 -11.41 2.37
CA LEU A 174 -0.15 -10.70 3.23
C LEU A 174 -0.10 -11.41 4.58
N ARG A 175 1.09 -11.80 5.00
CA ARG A 175 1.38 -12.22 6.36
C ARG A 175 2.23 -11.17 7.05
N VAL A 176 1.84 -10.79 8.23
CA VAL A 176 2.54 -9.78 9.03
C VAL A 176 2.92 -10.40 10.36
N ASP A 177 4.19 -10.29 10.72
CA ASP A 177 4.73 -10.76 12.00
C ASP A 177 5.40 -9.56 12.71
N PHE A 178 4.54 -8.64 13.16
CA PHE A 178 4.95 -7.52 13.99
C PHE A 178 4.50 -7.76 15.42
N ASP A 179 5.34 -7.42 16.37
CA ASP A 179 5.07 -7.57 17.80
C ASP A 179 3.95 -6.64 18.34
N GLN A 180 3.31 -5.87 17.47
CA GLN A 180 2.13 -5.06 17.78
C GLN A 180 0.94 -5.46 16.91
N PRO A 181 -0.27 -5.50 17.47
CA PRO A 181 -1.48 -5.73 16.67
C PRO A 181 -1.66 -4.59 15.69
N LEU A 182 -1.49 -4.88 14.39
CA LEU A 182 -1.94 -4.01 13.33
C LEU A 182 -3.46 -4.00 13.37
N HIS A 183 -4.04 -2.85 13.65
CA HIS A 183 -5.47 -2.65 13.39
C HIS A 183 -5.64 -2.52 11.87
N LEU A 184 -5.74 -3.68 11.20
CA LEU A 184 -6.21 -3.74 9.81
C LEU A 184 -7.70 -3.37 9.84
N GLN A 185 -8.02 -2.17 9.46
CA GLN A 185 -9.39 -1.71 9.18
C GLN A 185 -9.70 -1.87 7.70
#